data_2cdcd91182f047946b8918a925fd0ad8
#
_entry.id   2cdcd91182f047946b8918a925fd0ad8
#
_cell.length_a   1.000
_cell.length_b   1.000
_cell.length_c   1.000
_cell.angle_alpha   90.00
_cell.angle_beta   90.00
_cell.angle_gamma   90.00
#
_symmetry.space_group_name_H-M   'P 1'
#
loop_
_entity.id
_entity.type
_entity.pdbx_description
1 polymer ?
#
loop_
_entity_poly.entity_id
_entity_poly.type
_entity_poly.pdbx_seq_one_letter_code
_entity_poly.pdbx_strand_id
1 'polypeptide(L)'
;MTAKIFRNAFLIGFTVLLACILLFFFIMYSNYQAQAYDILEVEAEHISEGMQICGGKEYLDAMQSGERITWIAPDGSVLYDNMADADTMENHLQRPEVQEAFETGSGRSDRYSSTILEKNNYYALLLKDGTVLRVAGKQTSVAAMALMLVQPSLWIVVLVLVLCGLLAMRLAKQIVRPINAINPDNPNATPTYPELQPLISRLQEQNRTIRTQLSELSTRQREFDAITENMREGFLIVDDKCNILSSNRSALRLLGIDGTQKPENLHQVVCSSELLALVDAALDGTRGDEELSFSGGTWQLFANPVITGSRVTGAIVIFMDVTEREQREALRREFSANVSHELKTPLTSITGFAELMKEGMVPKEKMQEFSGDIYRESRRLIDLVDDIIQLSRLDEGTANFTKTSVDLYVLAGSVIESLRPVAQRQDITLTFSGQHAVIPGVEQLLQEMIYNLCDNAIKYNVPGGNVAISVWQNGPTTTLSVVDTGIGIPYADQSRVFERFYRVDKSHSKEVGGTGLGLSIVKHAAQYHGAKIELKSDPGKGTAIAVNFTAAK
;
A
#
# COMPACT_ATOMS: atom_id res chain seq x y z
N MET A 1 25.44 -24.65 -14.19
CA MET A 1 25.06 -24.85 -15.57
C MET A 1 26.28 -25.23 -16.45
N THR A 2 27.37 -24.47 -16.41
CA THR A 2 28.63 -24.69 -17.13
C THR A 2 29.18 -26.12 -16.96
N ALA A 3 29.29 -26.66 -15.74
CA ALA A 3 29.80 -27.99 -15.49
C ALA A 3 28.94 -29.10 -16.13
N LYS A 4 27.62 -28.92 -16.22
CA LYS A 4 26.71 -29.91 -16.83
C LYS A 4 26.82 -29.90 -18.36
N ILE A 5 26.94 -28.70 -18.94
CA ILE A 5 27.15 -28.55 -20.40
C ILE A 5 28.52 -29.09 -20.80
N PHE A 6 29.56 -28.73 -20.04
CA PHE A 6 30.91 -29.27 -20.24
C PHE A 6 30.93 -30.82 -20.22
N ARG A 7 30.35 -31.42 -19.16
CA ARG A 7 30.29 -32.88 -19.01
C ARG A 7 29.58 -33.57 -20.18
N ASN A 8 28.47 -33.03 -20.62
CA ASN A 8 27.72 -33.61 -21.73
C ASN A 8 28.46 -33.47 -23.07
N ALA A 9 29.04 -32.30 -23.36
CA ALA A 9 29.82 -32.08 -24.56
C ALA A 9 31.08 -32.95 -24.58
N PHE A 10 31.77 -33.08 -23.44
CA PHE A 10 32.94 -33.95 -23.30
C PHE A 10 32.56 -35.44 -23.48
N LEU A 11 31.44 -35.89 -22.89
CA LEU A 11 30.93 -37.25 -23.04
C LEU A 11 30.61 -37.59 -24.50
N ILE A 12 29.98 -36.69 -25.23
CA ILE A 12 29.70 -36.87 -26.66
C ILE A 12 31.02 -36.99 -27.43
N GLY A 13 31.98 -36.10 -27.20
CA GLY A 13 33.28 -36.19 -27.84
C GLY A 13 34.04 -37.48 -27.51
N PHE A 14 33.96 -37.92 -26.25
CA PHE A 14 34.57 -39.19 -25.82
C PHE A 14 33.91 -40.41 -26.46
N THR A 15 32.58 -40.47 -26.56
CA THR A 15 31.87 -41.59 -27.21
C THR A 15 32.15 -41.66 -28.70
N VAL A 16 32.24 -40.52 -29.39
CA VAL A 16 32.63 -40.45 -30.80
C VAL A 16 34.08 -40.96 -30.98
N LEU A 17 35.01 -40.51 -30.14
CA LEU A 17 36.39 -40.94 -30.16
C LEU A 17 36.50 -42.46 -29.97
N LEU A 18 35.78 -43.02 -28.99
CA LEU A 18 35.76 -44.47 -28.74
C LEU A 18 35.22 -45.25 -29.96
N ALA A 19 34.13 -44.78 -30.56
CA ALA A 19 33.56 -45.38 -31.76
C ALA A 19 34.56 -45.33 -32.93
N CYS A 20 35.24 -44.21 -33.13
CA CYS A 20 36.28 -44.09 -34.17
C CYS A 20 37.46 -45.05 -33.95
N ILE A 21 37.92 -45.20 -32.71
CA ILE A 21 38.99 -46.14 -32.36
C ILE A 21 38.57 -47.55 -32.64
N LEU A 22 37.37 -47.97 -32.22
CA LEU A 22 36.86 -49.32 -32.50
C LEU A 22 36.74 -49.58 -34.00
N LEU A 23 36.23 -48.65 -34.76
CA LEU A 23 36.12 -48.76 -36.23
C LEU A 23 37.50 -48.82 -36.88
N PHE A 24 38.44 -47.99 -36.41
CA PHE A 24 39.84 -48.05 -36.92
C PHE A 24 40.47 -49.38 -36.68
N PHE A 25 40.38 -49.97 -35.51
CA PHE A 25 40.91 -51.30 -35.20
C PHE A 25 40.23 -52.38 -36.04
N PHE A 26 38.90 -52.25 -36.22
CA PHE A 26 38.17 -53.19 -37.08
C PHE A 26 38.68 -53.18 -38.55
N ILE A 27 38.82 -52.01 -39.13
CA ILE A 27 39.31 -51.83 -40.51
C ILE A 27 40.77 -52.33 -40.63
N MET A 28 41.61 -51.94 -39.66
CA MET A 28 43.03 -52.38 -39.66
C MET A 28 43.15 -53.89 -39.56
N TYR A 29 42.34 -54.51 -38.67
CA TYR A 29 42.36 -56.01 -38.57
C TYR A 29 41.91 -56.67 -39.84
N SER A 30 40.83 -56.18 -40.45
CA SER A 30 40.35 -56.75 -41.76
C SER A 30 41.38 -56.61 -42.87
N ASN A 31 42.01 -55.46 -43.03
CA ASN A 31 43.04 -55.22 -44.03
C ASN A 31 44.28 -56.05 -43.76
N TYR A 32 44.69 -56.22 -42.51
CA TYR A 32 45.86 -57.04 -42.17
C TYR A 32 45.62 -58.48 -42.48
N GLN A 33 44.43 -59.05 -42.23
CA GLN A 33 44.09 -60.41 -42.61
C GLN A 33 44.11 -60.58 -44.13
N ALA A 34 43.53 -59.68 -44.90
CA ALA A 34 43.52 -59.69 -46.33
C ALA A 34 44.95 -59.71 -46.88
N GLN A 35 45.80 -58.78 -46.39
CA GLN A 35 47.21 -58.73 -46.83
C GLN A 35 48.01 -59.96 -46.48
N ALA A 36 47.76 -60.61 -45.34
CA ALA A 36 48.42 -61.85 -44.96
C ALA A 36 48.10 -63.01 -45.93
N TYR A 37 46.86 -63.13 -46.40
CA TYR A 37 46.49 -64.12 -47.41
C TYR A 37 47.07 -63.80 -48.79
N ASP A 38 47.08 -62.50 -49.20
CA ASP A 38 47.67 -62.09 -50.48
C ASP A 38 49.17 -62.44 -50.55
N ILE A 39 49.91 -62.29 -49.43
CA ILE A 39 51.32 -62.71 -49.36
C ILE A 39 51.46 -64.19 -49.51
N LEU A 40 50.65 -65.04 -48.87
CA LEU A 40 50.68 -66.46 -48.97
C LEU A 40 50.31 -66.97 -50.39
N GLU A 41 49.38 -66.30 -51.05
CA GLU A 41 48.98 -66.54 -52.42
C GLU A 41 50.14 -66.35 -53.40
N VAL A 42 50.76 -65.13 -53.33
CA VAL A 42 51.92 -64.79 -54.18
C VAL A 42 53.08 -65.78 -53.93
N GLU A 43 53.32 -66.15 -52.65
CA GLU A 43 54.38 -67.14 -52.35
C GLU A 43 54.06 -68.55 -52.89
N ALA A 44 52.80 -68.99 -52.73
CA ALA A 44 52.36 -70.27 -53.28
C ALA A 44 52.46 -70.31 -54.81
N GLU A 45 52.10 -69.21 -55.50
CA GLU A 45 52.27 -69.11 -56.95
C GLU A 45 53.75 -69.20 -57.39
N HIS A 46 54.64 -68.40 -56.70
CA HIS A 46 56.06 -68.46 -56.99
C HIS A 46 56.67 -69.85 -56.77
N ILE A 47 56.29 -70.52 -55.68
CA ILE A 47 56.73 -71.86 -55.39
C ILE A 47 56.23 -72.85 -56.48
N SER A 48 54.95 -72.72 -56.86
CA SER A 48 54.34 -73.52 -57.93
C SER A 48 55.10 -73.42 -59.27
N GLU A 49 55.45 -72.15 -59.64
CA GLU A 49 56.23 -71.88 -60.83
C GLU A 49 57.62 -72.50 -60.73
N GLY A 50 58.29 -72.33 -59.58
CA GLY A 50 59.61 -72.92 -59.33
C GLY A 50 59.61 -74.45 -59.41
N MET A 51 58.57 -75.09 -58.84
CA MET A 51 58.40 -76.54 -58.89
C MET A 51 58.20 -77.06 -60.32
N GLN A 52 57.51 -76.29 -61.18
CA GLN A 52 57.30 -76.66 -62.58
C GLN A 52 58.61 -76.60 -63.44
N ILE A 53 59.53 -75.71 -63.08
CA ILE A 53 60.75 -75.42 -63.82
C ILE A 53 61.91 -76.38 -63.42
N CYS A 54 62.08 -76.56 -62.07
CA CYS A 54 63.29 -77.24 -61.56
C CYS A 54 63.06 -78.65 -61.02
N GLY A 55 61.87 -79.23 -61.19
CA GLY A 55 61.52 -80.52 -60.58
C GLY A 55 60.99 -80.34 -59.15
N GLY A 56 59.78 -80.86 -58.85
CA GLY A 56 59.03 -80.53 -57.65
C GLY A 56 59.76 -80.71 -56.32
N LYS A 57 60.24 -81.88 -56.02
CA LYS A 57 60.88 -82.15 -54.72
C LYS A 57 62.28 -81.53 -54.61
N GLU A 58 63.10 -81.58 -55.70
CA GLU A 58 64.44 -80.98 -55.69
C GLU A 58 64.42 -79.48 -55.48
N TYR A 59 63.42 -78.77 -56.03
CA TYR A 59 63.22 -77.36 -55.81
C TYR A 59 62.85 -77.05 -54.35
N LEU A 60 61.91 -77.83 -53.77
CA LEU A 60 61.47 -77.65 -52.40
C LEU A 60 62.60 -77.91 -51.38
N ASP A 61 63.44 -78.92 -51.63
CA ASP A 61 64.60 -79.23 -50.76
C ASP A 61 65.68 -78.12 -50.81
N ALA A 62 65.82 -77.45 -51.93
CA ALA A 62 66.80 -76.37 -52.11
C ALA A 62 66.30 -74.98 -51.62
N MET A 63 65.02 -74.86 -51.44
CA MET A 63 64.38 -73.61 -51.04
C MET A 63 64.50 -73.37 -49.53
N GLN A 64 64.93 -72.20 -49.18
CA GLN A 64 64.86 -71.71 -47.78
C GLN A 64 63.65 -70.76 -47.66
N SER A 65 62.52 -71.30 -47.28
CA SER A 65 61.35 -70.50 -46.95
C SER A 65 61.18 -70.33 -45.41
N GLY A 66 60.81 -69.15 -44.97
CA GLY A 66 60.43 -68.90 -43.56
C GLY A 66 59.03 -69.43 -43.24
N GLU A 67 58.24 -69.70 -44.24
CA GLU A 67 56.89 -70.21 -44.14
C GLU A 67 56.87 -71.74 -44.23
N ARG A 68 55.85 -72.38 -43.66
CA ARG A 68 55.69 -73.81 -43.75
C ARG A 68 55.06 -74.16 -45.08
N ILE A 69 55.74 -75.02 -45.84
CA ILE A 69 55.34 -75.54 -47.16
C ILE A 69 55.03 -77.01 -47.05
N THR A 70 53.86 -77.45 -47.51
CA THR A 70 53.45 -78.85 -47.56
C THR A 70 52.96 -79.17 -48.96
N TRP A 71 53.50 -80.21 -49.58
CA TRP A 71 53.06 -80.68 -50.86
C TRP A 71 52.23 -81.95 -50.66
N ILE A 72 51.04 -81.99 -51.21
CA ILE A 72 50.00 -82.96 -50.89
C ILE A 72 49.56 -83.67 -52.19
N ALA A 73 49.50 -84.96 -52.17
CA ALA A 73 49.02 -85.82 -53.30
C ALA A 73 47.49 -85.74 -53.45
N PRO A 74 46.91 -86.12 -54.59
CA PRO A 74 45.46 -86.12 -54.81
C PRO A 74 44.66 -86.97 -53.82
N ASP A 75 45.28 -87.99 -53.22
CA ASP A 75 44.69 -88.85 -52.20
C ASP A 75 44.81 -88.22 -50.76
N GLY A 76 45.41 -87.04 -50.64
CA GLY A 76 45.62 -86.32 -49.39
C GLY A 76 46.86 -86.75 -48.62
N SER A 77 47.70 -87.72 -49.15
CA SER A 77 48.98 -88.03 -48.52
C SER A 77 50.00 -86.92 -48.72
N VAL A 78 50.83 -86.66 -47.70
CA VAL A 78 51.83 -85.58 -47.75
C VAL A 78 53.07 -86.13 -48.49
N LEU A 79 53.43 -85.46 -49.61
CA LEU A 79 54.61 -85.80 -50.42
C LEU A 79 55.89 -85.13 -49.90
N TYR A 80 55.70 -83.93 -49.29
CA TYR A 80 56.80 -83.16 -48.77
C TYR A 80 56.31 -82.17 -47.73
N ASP A 81 57.09 -81.93 -46.70
CA ASP A 81 56.90 -80.83 -45.73
C ASP A 81 58.27 -80.31 -45.27
N ASN A 82 58.48 -78.98 -45.26
CA ASN A 82 59.80 -78.40 -44.91
C ASN A 82 60.07 -78.33 -43.41
N MET A 83 59.05 -78.54 -42.53
CA MET A 83 59.18 -78.41 -41.07
C MET A 83 58.95 -79.74 -40.33
N ALA A 84 58.38 -80.76 -40.98
CA ALA A 84 58.07 -82.03 -40.37
C ALA A 84 58.32 -83.18 -41.34
N ASP A 85 58.52 -84.40 -40.82
CA ASP A 85 58.72 -85.59 -41.66
C ASP A 85 57.36 -85.97 -42.28
N ALA A 86 57.33 -85.95 -43.65
CA ALA A 86 56.14 -86.23 -44.43
C ALA A 86 55.55 -87.62 -44.16
N ASP A 87 56.42 -88.67 -43.91
CA ASP A 87 56.01 -90.05 -43.65
C ASP A 87 55.25 -90.22 -42.32
N THR A 88 55.37 -89.23 -41.37
CA THR A 88 54.73 -89.26 -40.07
C THR A 88 53.45 -88.43 -40.04
N MET A 89 53.10 -87.78 -41.10
CA MET A 89 51.96 -86.86 -41.14
C MET A 89 50.66 -87.59 -41.49
N GLU A 90 49.56 -87.11 -40.81
CA GLU A 90 48.21 -87.56 -41.12
C GLU A 90 47.77 -87.12 -42.52
N ASN A 91 46.83 -87.87 -43.09
CA ASN A 91 46.22 -87.44 -44.33
C ASN A 91 45.58 -86.10 -44.29
N HIS A 92 45.89 -85.23 -45.26
CA HIS A 92 45.47 -83.81 -45.29
C HIS A 92 44.24 -83.54 -46.17
N LEU A 93 43.59 -84.58 -46.73
CA LEU A 93 42.44 -84.47 -47.66
C LEU A 93 41.24 -83.77 -46.99
N GLN A 94 41.06 -83.94 -45.66
CA GLN A 94 39.96 -83.32 -44.94
C GLN A 94 40.27 -81.90 -44.42
N ARG A 95 41.36 -81.30 -44.78
CA ARG A 95 41.71 -79.93 -44.41
C ARG A 95 40.91 -78.97 -45.28
N PRO A 96 40.16 -78.01 -44.67
CA PRO A 96 39.28 -77.10 -45.41
C PRO A 96 39.96 -76.36 -46.56
N GLU A 97 41.19 -75.87 -46.35
CA GLU A 97 42.00 -75.22 -47.39
C GLU A 97 42.33 -76.12 -48.52
N VAL A 98 42.54 -77.42 -48.24
CA VAL A 98 42.91 -78.46 -49.28
C VAL A 98 41.65 -78.87 -50.04
N GLN A 99 40.52 -79.06 -49.36
CA GLN A 99 39.25 -79.39 -50.02
C GLN A 99 38.81 -78.23 -50.94
N GLU A 100 38.86 -76.98 -50.46
CA GLU A 100 38.53 -75.84 -51.29
C GLU A 100 39.45 -75.68 -52.48
N ALA A 101 40.76 -75.96 -52.32
CA ALA A 101 41.72 -75.94 -53.43
C ALA A 101 41.41 -77.02 -54.52
N PHE A 102 40.92 -78.19 -54.13
CA PHE A 102 40.49 -79.21 -55.12
C PHE A 102 39.21 -78.81 -55.87
N GLU A 103 38.32 -78.03 -55.23
CA GLU A 103 37.03 -77.57 -55.82
C GLU A 103 37.18 -76.34 -56.71
N THR A 104 37.91 -75.32 -56.20
CA THR A 104 37.95 -74.00 -56.82
C THR A 104 39.31 -73.60 -57.41
N GLY A 105 40.35 -74.43 -57.24
CA GLY A 105 41.72 -74.16 -57.66
C GLY A 105 42.61 -73.58 -56.59
N SER A 106 42.03 -72.92 -55.59
CA SER A 106 42.74 -72.43 -54.39
C SER A 106 41.82 -72.44 -53.15
N GLY A 107 42.38 -72.58 -51.98
CA GLY A 107 41.60 -72.56 -50.71
C GLY A 107 42.31 -71.82 -49.61
N ARG A 108 41.50 -71.25 -48.75
CA ARG A 108 41.98 -70.41 -47.60
C ARG A 108 41.38 -70.92 -46.29
N SER A 109 42.19 -71.02 -45.25
CA SER A 109 41.70 -71.40 -43.92
C SER A 109 42.57 -70.75 -42.83
N ASP A 110 41.98 -70.46 -41.70
CA ASP A 110 42.72 -70.10 -40.52
C ASP A 110 42.39 -71.04 -39.35
N ARG A 111 43.36 -71.49 -38.64
CA ARG A 111 43.15 -72.36 -37.48
C ARG A 111 44.34 -72.44 -36.55
N TYR A 112 44.05 -72.90 -35.35
CA TYR A 112 45.09 -73.25 -34.39
C TYR A 112 45.79 -74.57 -34.87
N SER A 113 47.07 -74.47 -35.00
CA SER A 113 47.87 -75.66 -35.26
C SER A 113 48.02 -76.53 -34.01
N SER A 114 47.52 -77.74 -34.05
CA SER A 114 47.72 -78.72 -32.95
C SER A 114 49.16 -79.08 -32.72
N THR A 115 50.00 -78.86 -33.73
CA THR A 115 51.41 -79.22 -33.72
C THR A 115 52.33 -78.12 -33.19
N ILE A 116 51.98 -76.86 -33.43
CA ILE A 116 52.84 -75.71 -33.10
C ILE A 116 52.19 -74.81 -32.04
N LEU A 117 50.91 -75.03 -31.63
CA LEU A 117 50.14 -74.25 -30.71
C LEU A 117 49.99 -72.72 -31.06
N GLU A 118 50.15 -72.42 -32.35
CA GLU A 118 50.00 -71.07 -32.90
C GLU A 118 48.86 -71.06 -33.93
N LYS A 119 48.16 -69.89 -34.03
CA LYS A 119 47.16 -69.71 -35.07
C LYS A 119 47.87 -69.34 -36.36
N ASN A 120 47.63 -70.16 -37.38
CA ASN A 120 48.25 -69.99 -38.69
C ASN A 120 47.18 -69.74 -39.76
N ASN A 121 47.54 -68.92 -40.75
CA ASN A 121 46.79 -68.75 -41.98
C ASN A 121 47.33 -69.77 -42.96
N TYR A 122 46.46 -70.50 -43.60
CA TYR A 122 46.78 -71.52 -44.59
C TYR A 122 46.22 -71.08 -45.95
N TYR A 123 47.07 -71.16 -46.98
CA TYR A 123 46.70 -71.02 -48.38
C TYR A 123 47.09 -72.29 -49.12
N ALA A 124 46.16 -72.88 -49.88
CA ALA A 124 46.39 -74.09 -50.67
C ALA A 124 46.12 -73.77 -52.14
N LEU A 125 47.03 -74.19 -53.03
CA LEU A 125 46.95 -73.98 -54.45
C LEU A 125 46.97 -75.34 -55.18
N LEU A 126 46.00 -75.60 -56.08
CA LEU A 126 45.96 -76.76 -56.87
C LEU A 126 46.94 -76.61 -58.03
N LEU A 127 47.91 -77.59 -58.14
CA LEU A 127 48.88 -77.60 -59.19
C LEU A 127 48.35 -78.32 -60.43
N LYS A 128 48.98 -78.13 -61.63
CA LYS A 128 48.56 -78.68 -62.91
C LYS A 128 48.65 -80.25 -62.99
N ASP A 129 49.41 -80.82 -62.11
CA ASP A 129 49.57 -82.25 -61.99
C ASP A 129 48.51 -82.93 -61.07
N GLY A 130 47.59 -82.15 -60.56
CA GLY A 130 46.52 -82.57 -59.64
C GLY A 130 46.93 -82.66 -58.18
N THR A 131 48.15 -82.30 -57.82
CA THR A 131 48.60 -82.17 -56.40
C THR A 131 48.29 -80.82 -55.83
N VAL A 132 48.33 -80.65 -54.50
CA VAL A 132 48.05 -79.37 -53.82
C VAL A 132 49.30 -78.93 -53.11
N LEU A 133 49.69 -77.66 -53.35
CA LEU A 133 50.71 -76.95 -52.59
C LEU A 133 50.07 -76.13 -51.52
N ARG A 134 50.38 -76.36 -50.25
CA ARG A 134 49.87 -75.61 -49.12
C ARG A 134 51.02 -74.82 -48.49
N VAL A 135 50.81 -73.53 -48.35
CA VAL A 135 51.71 -72.59 -47.61
C VAL A 135 51.00 -72.12 -46.34
N ALA A 136 51.74 -72.13 -45.24
CA ALA A 136 51.19 -71.68 -43.95
C ALA A 136 52.06 -70.60 -43.32
N GLY A 137 51.48 -69.43 -43.11
CA GLY A 137 52.13 -68.30 -42.46
C GLY A 137 51.69 -68.15 -41.05
N LYS A 138 52.56 -67.65 -40.21
CA LYS A 138 52.21 -67.29 -38.79
C LYS A 138 51.29 -66.09 -38.73
N GLN A 139 50.13 -66.31 -38.14
CA GLN A 139 49.25 -65.20 -37.82
C GLN A 139 49.75 -64.50 -36.57
N THR A 140 50.19 -63.23 -36.68
CA THR A 140 50.46 -62.41 -35.50
C THR A 140 49.22 -62.27 -34.67
N SER A 141 49.34 -62.53 -33.37
CA SER A 141 48.23 -62.40 -32.44
C SER A 141 47.63 -60.98 -32.48
N VAL A 142 46.30 -60.94 -32.55
CA VAL A 142 45.53 -59.63 -32.43
C VAL A 142 46.04 -58.78 -31.26
N ALA A 143 46.44 -59.49 -30.19
CA ALA A 143 47.00 -58.80 -29.00
C ALA A 143 48.39 -58.19 -29.31
N ALA A 144 49.26 -58.91 -30.05
CA ALA A 144 50.59 -58.37 -30.41
C ALA A 144 50.47 -57.19 -31.39
N MET A 145 49.55 -57.28 -32.36
CA MET A 145 49.26 -56.22 -33.30
C MET A 145 48.64 -54.96 -32.57
N ALA A 146 47.66 -55.17 -31.65
CA ALA A 146 47.10 -54.13 -30.84
C ALA A 146 48.18 -53.45 -29.99
N LEU A 147 49.11 -54.22 -29.40
CA LEU A 147 50.18 -53.69 -28.58
C LEU A 147 51.17 -52.82 -29.38
N MET A 148 51.51 -53.22 -30.63
CA MET A 148 52.33 -52.36 -31.50
C MET A 148 51.69 -51.03 -31.88
N LEU A 149 50.35 -50.96 -31.98
CA LEU A 149 49.61 -49.77 -32.34
C LEU A 149 49.24 -48.94 -31.15
N VAL A 150 49.22 -49.47 -29.92
CA VAL A 150 48.86 -48.78 -28.71
C VAL A 150 49.78 -47.58 -28.44
N GLN A 151 51.07 -47.73 -28.58
CA GLN A 151 52.04 -46.69 -28.26
C GLN A 151 51.88 -45.38 -29.10
N PRO A 152 51.82 -45.46 -30.46
CA PRO A 152 51.60 -44.27 -31.29
C PRO A 152 50.17 -43.70 -31.14
N SER A 153 49.14 -44.54 -30.97
CA SER A 153 47.74 -44.13 -30.82
C SER A 153 47.47 -43.49 -29.49
N LEU A 154 48.18 -43.82 -28.42
CA LEU A 154 48.01 -43.23 -27.10
C LEU A 154 48.20 -41.72 -27.10
N TRP A 155 49.24 -41.25 -27.77
CA TRP A 155 49.49 -39.80 -27.89
C TRP A 155 48.41 -39.06 -28.69
N ILE A 156 47.88 -39.71 -29.74
CA ILE A 156 46.78 -39.16 -30.53
C ILE A 156 45.51 -39.09 -29.67
N VAL A 157 45.19 -40.14 -28.91
CA VAL A 157 44.03 -40.18 -27.99
C VAL A 157 44.15 -39.06 -26.93
N VAL A 158 45.33 -38.92 -26.30
CA VAL A 158 45.56 -37.86 -25.30
C VAL A 158 45.38 -36.47 -25.93
N LEU A 159 45.94 -36.24 -27.11
CA LEU A 159 45.81 -34.98 -27.82
C LEU A 159 44.35 -34.64 -28.14
N VAL A 160 43.59 -35.61 -28.63
CA VAL A 160 42.16 -35.45 -28.99
C VAL A 160 41.32 -35.20 -27.72
N LEU A 161 41.61 -35.91 -26.61
CA LEU A 161 40.91 -35.69 -25.33
C LEU A 161 41.17 -34.28 -24.78
N VAL A 162 42.41 -33.81 -24.84
CA VAL A 162 42.77 -32.45 -24.43
C VAL A 162 42.03 -31.42 -25.30
N LEU A 163 42.04 -31.63 -26.62
CA LEU A 163 41.35 -30.73 -27.55
C LEU A 163 39.84 -30.73 -27.32
N CYS A 164 39.22 -31.90 -27.12
CA CYS A 164 37.81 -32.05 -26.78
C CYS A 164 37.50 -31.31 -25.45
N GLY A 165 38.35 -31.44 -24.44
CA GLY A 165 38.21 -30.75 -23.18
C GLY A 165 38.26 -29.22 -23.30
N LEU A 166 39.23 -28.73 -24.09
CA LEU A 166 39.36 -27.30 -24.36
C LEU A 166 38.15 -26.71 -25.14
N LEU A 167 37.72 -27.46 -26.17
CA LEU A 167 36.53 -27.07 -26.95
C LEU A 167 35.26 -27.12 -26.12
N ALA A 168 35.06 -28.18 -25.33
CA ALA A 168 33.92 -28.29 -24.43
C ALA A 168 33.89 -27.14 -23.38
N MET A 169 35.05 -26.77 -22.84
CA MET A 169 35.19 -25.63 -21.91
C MET A 169 34.86 -24.30 -22.59
N ARG A 170 35.36 -24.11 -23.81
CA ARG A 170 35.10 -22.88 -24.59
C ARG A 170 33.60 -22.76 -24.93
N LEU A 171 32.96 -23.82 -25.40
CA LEU A 171 31.54 -23.89 -25.72
C LEU A 171 30.68 -23.63 -24.47
N ALA A 172 31.00 -24.30 -23.35
CA ALA A 172 30.28 -24.12 -22.09
C ALA A 172 30.36 -22.67 -21.60
N LYS A 173 31.52 -22.03 -21.68
CA LYS A 173 31.69 -20.60 -21.34
C LYS A 173 30.95 -19.69 -22.32
N GLN A 174 30.99 -19.96 -23.59
CA GLN A 174 30.34 -19.17 -24.64
C GLN A 174 28.81 -19.18 -24.50
N ILE A 175 28.20 -20.30 -24.14
CA ILE A 175 26.74 -20.43 -23.95
C ILE A 175 26.29 -19.81 -22.63
N VAL A 176 27.05 -19.99 -21.55
CA VAL A 176 26.61 -19.58 -20.21
C VAL A 176 26.90 -18.09 -19.90
N ARG A 177 27.97 -17.51 -20.47
CA ARG A 177 28.32 -16.11 -20.25
C ARG A 177 27.19 -15.12 -20.58
N PRO A 178 26.55 -15.17 -21.76
CA PRO A 178 25.45 -14.26 -22.09
C PRO A 178 24.22 -14.43 -21.17
N ILE A 179 23.94 -15.68 -20.73
CA ILE A 179 22.81 -15.95 -19.83
C ILE A 179 23.04 -15.35 -18.46
N ASN A 180 24.27 -15.48 -17.91
CA ASN A 180 24.62 -14.90 -16.61
C ASN A 180 24.80 -13.38 -16.65
N ALA A 181 24.98 -12.81 -17.83
CA ALA A 181 25.11 -11.36 -18.02
C ALA A 181 23.76 -10.63 -18.13
N ILE A 182 22.64 -11.38 -18.19
CA ILE A 182 21.31 -10.78 -18.21
C ILE A 182 21.06 -10.08 -16.87
N ASN A 183 20.97 -8.74 -16.93
CA ASN A 183 20.58 -7.94 -15.76
C ASN A 183 19.06 -8.01 -15.62
N PRO A 184 18.51 -8.52 -14.49
CA PRO A 184 17.09 -8.58 -14.28
C PRO A 184 16.40 -7.21 -14.36
N ASP A 185 17.08 -6.15 -13.92
CA ASP A 185 16.53 -4.79 -13.90
C ASP A 185 16.47 -4.14 -15.29
N ASN A 186 17.39 -4.53 -16.19
CA ASN A 186 17.43 -4.06 -17.56
C ASN A 186 17.82 -5.18 -18.53
N PRO A 187 16.89 -6.10 -18.86
CA PRO A 187 17.18 -7.30 -19.64
C PRO A 187 17.66 -7.03 -21.08
N ASN A 188 17.36 -5.86 -21.64
CA ASN A 188 17.75 -5.49 -23.01
C ASN A 188 19.17 -4.92 -23.13
N ALA A 189 19.85 -4.63 -22.03
CA ALA A 189 21.17 -4.00 -22.07
C ALA A 189 22.29 -4.94 -22.57
N THR A 190 22.01 -6.26 -22.65
CA THR A 190 23.00 -7.25 -23.04
C THR A 190 22.58 -7.94 -24.34
N PRO A 191 23.45 -8.00 -25.37
CA PRO A 191 23.16 -8.77 -26.57
C PRO A 191 23.03 -10.25 -26.22
N THR A 192 21.87 -10.81 -26.51
CA THR A 192 21.51 -12.19 -26.12
C THR A 192 21.11 -12.99 -27.35
N TYR A 193 21.15 -14.30 -27.22
CA TYR A 193 20.70 -15.21 -28.29
C TYR A 193 19.21 -15.02 -28.60
N PRO A 194 18.80 -15.08 -29.88
CA PRO A 194 17.40 -14.95 -30.30
C PRO A 194 16.46 -15.92 -29.57
N GLU A 195 16.94 -17.09 -29.21
CA GLU A 195 16.21 -18.15 -28.52
C GLU A 195 15.82 -17.75 -27.08
N LEU A 196 16.49 -16.77 -26.49
CA LEU A 196 16.19 -16.25 -25.15
C LEU A 196 15.21 -15.08 -25.16
N GLN A 197 14.83 -14.56 -26.32
CA GLN A 197 13.87 -13.48 -26.46
C GLN A 197 12.54 -13.71 -25.73
N PRO A 198 11.91 -14.90 -25.80
CA PRO A 198 10.68 -15.15 -25.04
C PRO A 198 10.86 -15.05 -23.53
N LEU A 199 12.03 -15.47 -23.02
CA LEU A 199 12.35 -15.37 -21.59
C LEU A 199 12.57 -13.91 -21.18
N ILE A 200 13.29 -13.16 -22.00
CA ILE A 200 13.54 -11.73 -21.78
C ILE A 200 12.22 -10.94 -21.76
N SER A 201 11.35 -11.20 -22.74
CA SER A 201 10.03 -10.56 -22.81
C SER A 201 9.17 -10.84 -21.56
N ARG A 202 9.18 -12.08 -21.07
CA ARG A 202 8.49 -12.43 -19.81
C ARG A 202 9.07 -11.72 -18.59
N LEU A 203 10.40 -11.67 -18.48
CA LEU A 203 11.06 -10.91 -17.40
C LEU A 203 10.71 -9.42 -17.43
N GLN A 204 10.66 -8.83 -18.62
CA GLN A 204 10.25 -7.44 -18.81
C GLN A 204 8.81 -7.20 -18.39
N GLU A 205 7.90 -8.08 -18.79
CA GLU A 205 6.48 -8.01 -18.42
C GLU A 205 6.29 -8.11 -16.90
N GLN A 206 6.98 -9.08 -16.26
CA GLN A 206 6.96 -9.21 -14.80
C GLN A 206 7.53 -7.98 -14.09
N ASN A 207 8.67 -7.45 -14.55
CA ASN A 207 9.26 -6.24 -13.98
C ASN A 207 8.34 -5.02 -14.16
N ARG A 208 7.70 -4.89 -15.31
CA ARG A 208 6.72 -3.83 -15.55
C ARG A 208 5.53 -3.96 -14.60
N THR A 209 5.01 -5.16 -14.44
CA THR A 209 3.89 -5.44 -13.52
C THR A 209 4.27 -5.11 -12.07
N ILE A 210 5.43 -5.57 -11.61
CA ILE A 210 5.92 -5.27 -10.26
C ILE A 210 6.09 -3.76 -10.04
N ARG A 211 6.71 -3.05 -11.00
CA ARG A 211 6.88 -1.59 -10.91
C ARG A 211 5.54 -0.87 -10.89
N THR A 212 4.58 -1.31 -11.69
CA THR A 212 3.22 -0.73 -11.69
C THR A 212 2.53 -0.97 -10.34
N GLN A 213 2.58 -2.18 -9.80
CA GLN A 213 2.01 -2.51 -8.49
C GLN A 213 2.67 -1.72 -7.35
N LEU A 214 4.01 -1.60 -7.34
CA LEU A 214 4.72 -0.79 -6.36
C LEU A 214 4.37 0.70 -6.47
N SER A 215 4.26 1.21 -7.69
CA SER A 215 3.83 2.60 -7.94
C SER A 215 2.39 2.83 -7.47
N GLU A 216 1.48 1.89 -7.73
CA GLU A 216 0.10 1.95 -7.29
C GLU A 216 -0.01 1.90 -5.75
N LEU A 217 0.71 0.97 -5.10
CA LEU A 217 0.78 0.91 -3.64
C LEU A 217 1.33 2.20 -3.04
N SER A 218 2.42 2.74 -3.62
CA SER A 218 3.01 3.99 -3.13
C SER A 218 2.09 5.21 -3.36
N THR A 219 1.25 5.17 -4.39
CA THR A 219 0.26 6.21 -4.66
C THR A 219 -0.89 6.10 -3.66
N ARG A 220 -1.43 4.91 -3.43
CA ARG A 220 -2.48 4.68 -2.43
C ARG A 220 -2.02 5.06 -1.01
N GLN A 221 -0.76 4.73 -0.69
CA GLN A 221 -0.19 5.12 0.61
C GLN A 221 -0.12 6.66 0.74
N ARG A 222 0.38 7.35 -0.28
CA ARG A 222 0.43 8.82 -0.29
C ARG A 222 -0.94 9.47 -0.23
N GLU A 223 -1.93 8.91 -0.92
CA GLU A 223 -3.31 9.37 -0.86
C GLU A 223 -3.89 9.20 0.54
N PHE A 224 -3.68 8.05 1.17
CA PHE A 224 -4.10 7.80 2.55
C PHE A 224 -3.44 8.77 3.53
N ASP A 225 -2.13 8.94 3.44
CA ASP A 225 -1.37 9.86 4.28
C ASP A 225 -1.86 11.31 4.06
N ALA A 226 -2.09 11.73 2.81
CA ALA A 226 -2.60 13.06 2.51
C ALA A 226 -4.02 13.29 3.05
N ILE A 227 -4.89 12.31 3.00
CA ILE A 227 -6.24 12.40 3.57
C ILE A 227 -6.15 12.55 5.08
N THR A 228 -5.43 11.65 5.75
CA THR A 228 -5.32 11.65 7.21
C THR A 228 -4.62 12.89 7.75
N GLU A 229 -3.56 13.37 7.09
CA GLU A 229 -2.82 14.57 7.49
C GLU A 229 -3.63 15.87 7.36
N ASN A 230 -4.59 15.94 6.42
CA ASN A 230 -5.44 17.10 6.22
C ASN A 230 -6.77 17.05 6.99
N MET A 231 -7.05 15.98 7.72
CA MET A 231 -8.21 15.89 8.60
C MET A 231 -8.06 16.83 9.79
N ARG A 232 -9.16 17.45 10.18
CA ARG A 232 -9.23 18.25 11.43
C ARG A 232 -9.27 17.35 12.66
N GLU A 233 -9.93 16.22 12.53
CA GLU A 233 -10.03 15.19 13.55
C GLU A 233 -8.66 14.56 13.79
N GLY A 234 -8.34 14.27 15.03
CA GLY A 234 -7.17 13.51 15.40
C GLY A 234 -7.36 12.04 15.03
N PHE A 235 -6.36 11.43 14.43
CA PHE A 235 -6.36 10.04 14.03
C PHE A 235 -5.11 9.34 14.55
N LEU A 236 -5.30 8.23 15.28
CA LEU A 236 -4.22 7.45 15.89
C LEU A 236 -4.51 5.96 15.74
N ILE A 237 -3.52 5.20 15.31
CA ILE A 237 -3.56 3.74 15.30
C ILE A 237 -2.46 3.20 16.19
N VAL A 238 -2.81 2.26 17.05
CA VAL A 238 -1.86 1.56 17.91
C VAL A 238 -1.92 0.05 17.67
N ASP A 239 -0.82 -0.64 17.92
CA ASP A 239 -0.76 -2.10 17.91
C ASP A 239 -1.28 -2.72 19.23
N ASP A 240 -1.19 -4.04 19.36
CA ASP A 240 -1.59 -4.81 20.56
C ASP A 240 -0.70 -4.55 21.80
N LYS A 241 0.37 -3.74 21.65
CA LYS A 241 1.28 -3.30 22.73
C LYS A 241 1.25 -1.81 22.97
N CYS A 242 0.23 -1.11 22.44
CA CYS A 242 0.12 0.36 22.48
C CYS A 242 1.24 1.11 21.75
N ASN A 243 2.00 0.48 20.83
CA ASN A 243 2.94 1.20 20.00
C ASN A 243 2.17 1.94 18.89
N ILE A 244 2.58 3.18 18.61
CA ILE A 244 1.94 4.02 17.62
C ILE A 244 2.36 3.59 16.21
N LEU A 245 1.43 2.98 15.48
CA LEU A 245 1.64 2.57 14.08
C LEU A 245 1.44 3.73 13.11
N SER A 246 0.43 4.56 13.35
CA SER A 246 0.11 5.71 12.51
C SER A 246 -0.57 6.80 13.33
N SER A 247 -0.31 8.04 12.98
CA SER A 247 -0.95 9.21 13.60
C SER A 247 -0.91 10.38 12.62
N ASN A 248 -1.94 11.19 12.60
CA ASN A 248 -1.94 12.44 11.84
C ASN A 248 -1.46 13.62 12.71
N ARG A 249 -1.21 14.74 12.04
CA ARG A 249 -0.72 15.96 12.69
C ARG A 249 -1.68 16.50 13.75
N SER A 250 -3.00 16.33 13.54
CA SER A 250 -4.01 16.77 14.51
C SER A 250 -3.91 15.97 15.82
N ALA A 251 -3.80 14.65 15.76
CA ALA A 251 -3.62 13.81 16.93
C ALA A 251 -2.33 14.13 17.69
N LEU A 252 -1.21 14.31 16.99
CA LEU A 252 0.07 14.64 17.61
C LEU A 252 0.00 15.99 18.36
N ARG A 253 -0.62 17.01 17.76
CA ARG A 253 -0.82 18.31 18.43
C ARG A 253 -1.67 18.20 19.69
N LEU A 254 -2.75 17.41 19.62
CA LEU A 254 -3.64 17.21 20.76
C LEU A 254 -2.92 16.51 21.92
N LEU A 255 -2.06 15.56 21.61
CA LEU A 255 -1.25 14.85 22.59
C LEU A 255 -0.03 15.65 23.07
N GLY A 256 0.17 16.88 22.57
CA GLY A 256 1.30 17.73 22.94
C GLY A 256 2.65 17.24 22.41
N ILE A 257 2.63 16.44 21.33
CA ILE A 257 3.83 15.87 20.74
C ILE A 257 4.35 16.79 19.64
N ASP A 258 5.54 17.34 19.82
CA ASP A 258 6.25 18.06 18.76
C ASP A 258 6.65 17.09 17.64
N GLY A 259 6.30 17.40 16.40
CA GLY A 259 6.40 16.53 15.24
C GLY A 259 7.82 16.08 14.83
N THR A 260 8.83 16.37 15.63
CA THR A 260 10.24 15.99 15.40
C THR A 260 10.60 14.60 15.96
N GLN A 261 9.86 14.08 16.92
CA GLN A 261 10.05 12.73 17.47
C GLN A 261 8.68 12.04 17.52
N LYS A 262 8.47 11.02 16.67
CA LYS A 262 7.33 10.12 16.84
C LYS A 262 7.59 9.24 18.06
N PRO A 263 6.78 9.35 19.11
CA PRO A 263 6.89 8.45 20.26
C PRO A 263 6.58 7.03 19.80
N GLU A 264 7.34 6.08 20.30
CA GLU A 264 7.14 4.68 19.94
C GLU A 264 5.93 4.08 20.65
N ASN A 265 5.60 4.53 21.87
CA ASN A 265 4.53 3.93 22.68
C ASN A 265 3.63 5.01 23.28
N LEU A 266 2.31 4.77 23.26
CA LEU A 266 1.28 5.70 23.73
C LEU A 266 1.39 5.98 25.24
N HIS A 267 1.72 4.99 26.06
CA HIS A 267 1.89 5.14 27.51
C HIS A 267 3.01 6.10 27.92
N GLN A 268 3.98 6.35 27.04
CA GLN A 268 5.09 7.27 27.33
C GLN A 268 4.69 8.75 27.15
N VAL A 269 3.61 9.01 26.43
CA VAL A 269 3.26 10.36 25.96
C VAL A 269 1.95 10.86 26.55
N VAL A 270 1.04 9.95 26.85
CA VAL A 270 -0.29 10.29 27.34
C VAL A 270 -0.35 10.25 28.85
N CYS A 271 -0.68 11.41 29.46
CA CYS A 271 -0.88 11.53 30.90
C CYS A 271 -2.36 11.32 31.32
N SER A 272 -3.31 11.23 30.37
CA SER A 272 -4.73 11.01 30.67
C SER A 272 -4.99 9.53 30.93
N SER A 273 -5.40 9.19 32.14
CA SER A 273 -5.81 7.84 32.54
C SER A 273 -7.04 7.35 31.78
N GLU A 274 -7.93 8.29 31.44
CA GLU A 274 -9.19 8.02 30.73
C GLU A 274 -8.91 7.59 29.28
N LEU A 275 -8.03 8.30 28.56
CA LEU A 275 -7.65 7.93 27.21
C LEU A 275 -6.94 6.57 27.18
N LEU A 276 -6.07 6.29 28.13
CA LEU A 276 -5.39 4.98 28.22
C LEU A 276 -6.40 3.86 28.50
N ALA A 277 -7.32 4.06 29.45
CA ALA A 277 -8.36 3.07 29.75
C ALA A 277 -9.26 2.80 28.54
N LEU A 278 -9.57 3.83 27.75
CA LEU A 278 -10.37 3.70 26.54
C LEU A 278 -9.62 2.87 25.45
N VAL A 279 -8.33 3.10 25.31
CA VAL A 279 -7.48 2.33 24.36
C VAL A 279 -7.34 0.88 24.83
N ASP A 280 -7.10 0.65 26.11
CA ASP A 280 -6.97 -0.70 26.67
C ASP A 280 -8.28 -1.51 26.50
N ALA A 281 -9.45 -0.89 26.75
CA ALA A 281 -10.73 -1.51 26.47
C ALA A 281 -10.90 -1.88 24.99
N ALA A 282 -10.44 -1.04 24.07
CA ALA A 282 -10.46 -1.34 22.64
C ALA A 282 -9.50 -2.50 22.29
N LEU A 283 -8.34 -2.59 22.91
CA LEU A 283 -7.41 -3.72 22.73
C LEU A 283 -7.98 -5.04 23.30
N ASP A 284 -8.84 -4.96 24.31
CA ASP A 284 -9.61 -6.11 24.83
C ASP A 284 -10.84 -6.46 23.95
N GLY A 285 -11.05 -5.72 22.85
CA GLY A 285 -12.11 -6.00 21.87
C GLY A 285 -13.41 -5.23 22.12
N THR A 286 -13.45 -4.31 23.10
CA THR A 286 -14.62 -3.50 23.42
C THR A 286 -14.53 -2.13 22.77
N ARG A 287 -15.57 -1.74 22.02
CA ARG A 287 -15.67 -0.37 21.49
C ARG A 287 -16.03 0.57 22.62
N GLY A 288 -15.40 1.74 22.63
CA GLY A 288 -15.71 2.77 23.62
C GLY A 288 -15.70 4.15 22.98
N ASP A 289 -16.47 5.04 23.60
CA ASP A 289 -16.43 6.48 23.35
C ASP A 289 -16.45 7.22 24.68
N GLU A 290 -15.73 8.31 24.76
CA GLU A 290 -15.63 9.14 25.96
C GLU A 290 -15.40 10.59 25.58
N GLU A 291 -15.94 11.48 26.39
CA GLU A 291 -15.80 12.90 26.21
C GLU A 291 -14.78 13.45 27.21
N LEU A 292 -13.71 14.03 26.70
CA LEU A 292 -12.61 14.56 27.52
C LEU A 292 -12.35 16.03 27.21
N SER A 293 -12.09 16.80 28.27
CA SER A 293 -11.69 18.20 28.16
C SER A 293 -10.18 18.32 28.28
N PHE A 294 -9.51 18.69 27.20
CA PHE A 294 -8.06 18.94 27.18
C PHE A 294 -7.69 19.94 26.08
N SER A 295 -6.50 20.53 26.18
CA SER A 295 -5.99 21.53 25.21
C SER A 295 -6.95 22.73 24.98
N GLY A 296 -7.77 23.09 25.99
CA GLY A 296 -8.68 24.23 25.88
C GLY A 296 -9.97 24.00 25.09
N GLY A 297 -10.27 22.73 24.76
CA GLY A 297 -11.48 22.29 24.07
C GLY A 297 -12.09 21.03 24.67
N THR A 298 -13.27 20.67 24.20
CA THR A 298 -13.97 19.44 24.53
C THR A 298 -13.88 18.49 23.32
N TRP A 299 -13.36 17.29 23.56
CA TRP A 299 -13.08 16.31 22.53
C TRP A 299 -13.85 15.03 22.79
N GLN A 300 -14.56 14.54 21.80
CA GLN A 300 -15.15 13.20 21.83
C GLN A 300 -14.15 12.23 21.20
N LEU A 301 -13.78 11.21 21.96
CA LEU A 301 -12.85 10.17 21.59
C LEU A 301 -13.61 8.90 21.26
N PHE A 302 -13.26 8.29 20.15
CA PHE A 302 -13.79 6.98 19.77
C PHE A 302 -12.63 6.00 19.66
N ALA A 303 -12.62 4.95 20.46
CA ALA A 303 -11.66 3.87 20.34
C ALA A 303 -12.33 2.60 19.84
N ASN A 304 -11.81 2.07 18.73
CA ASN A 304 -12.35 0.89 18.08
C ASN A 304 -11.26 -0.16 17.91
N PRO A 305 -11.54 -1.44 18.23
CA PRO A 305 -10.61 -2.54 18.00
C PRO A 305 -10.38 -2.78 16.49
N VAL A 306 -9.14 -3.03 16.12
CA VAL A 306 -8.78 -3.54 14.81
C VAL A 306 -8.70 -5.05 14.90
N ILE A 307 -9.62 -5.74 14.21
CA ILE A 307 -9.74 -7.19 14.27
C ILE A 307 -9.26 -7.79 12.95
N THR A 308 -8.29 -8.69 13.04
CA THR A 308 -7.83 -9.48 11.89
C THR A 308 -8.10 -10.96 12.15
N GLY A 309 -9.04 -11.53 11.39
CA GLY A 309 -9.57 -12.87 11.68
C GLY A 309 -10.37 -12.89 12.98
N SER A 310 -9.91 -13.61 13.99
CA SER A 310 -10.53 -13.71 15.32
C SER A 310 -9.72 -13.04 16.44
N ARG A 311 -8.67 -12.29 16.09
CA ARG A 311 -7.77 -11.66 17.07
C ARG A 311 -7.78 -10.15 16.90
N VAL A 312 -7.77 -9.42 18.03
CA VAL A 312 -7.51 -7.99 18.05
C VAL A 312 -6.01 -7.76 17.80
N THR A 313 -5.68 -6.97 16.79
CA THR A 313 -4.31 -6.66 16.37
C THR A 313 -3.90 -5.24 16.69
N GLY A 314 -4.82 -4.43 17.21
CA GLY A 314 -4.58 -3.03 17.57
C GLY A 314 -5.87 -2.28 17.82
N ALA A 315 -5.77 -0.97 17.97
CA ALA A 315 -6.91 -0.07 18.13
C ALA A 315 -6.76 1.19 17.25
N ILE A 316 -7.90 1.72 16.81
CA ILE A 316 -8.00 3.03 16.14
C ILE A 316 -8.66 4.00 17.11
N VAL A 317 -8.04 5.15 17.33
CA VAL A 317 -8.60 6.25 18.14
C VAL A 317 -8.84 7.46 17.24
N ILE A 318 -10.04 7.98 17.31
CA ILE A 318 -10.44 9.20 16.59
C ILE A 318 -10.77 10.26 17.64
N PHE A 319 -10.22 11.47 17.48
CA PHE A 319 -10.46 12.64 18.32
C PHE A 319 -11.30 13.64 17.54
N MET A 320 -12.51 13.88 17.98
CA MET A 320 -13.45 14.81 17.35
C MET A 320 -13.65 16.04 18.23
N ASP A 321 -13.39 17.23 17.68
CA ASP A 321 -13.66 18.49 18.38
C ASP A 321 -15.17 18.71 18.45
N VAL A 322 -15.72 18.68 19.66
CA VAL A 322 -17.14 18.92 19.93
C VAL A 322 -17.35 20.22 20.73
N THR A 323 -16.31 21.04 20.86
CA THR A 323 -16.31 22.26 21.69
C THR A 323 -17.48 23.18 21.35
N GLU A 324 -17.66 23.50 20.06
CA GLU A 324 -18.78 24.35 19.64
C GLU A 324 -20.14 23.71 19.89
N ARG A 325 -20.24 22.42 19.72
CA ARG A 325 -21.49 21.69 19.95
C ARG A 325 -21.84 21.71 21.43
N GLU A 326 -20.88 21.35 22.29
CA GLU A 326 -21.10 21.34 23.72
C GLU A 326 -21.40 22.74 24.29
N GLN A 327 -20.69 23.76 23.80
CA GLN A 327 -21.01 25.16 24.17
C GLN A 327 -22.43 25.54 23.76
N ARG A 328 -22.87 25.19 22.58
CA ARG A 328 -24.25 25.42 22.13
C ARG A 328 -25.28 24.66 22.96
N GLU A 329 -24.98 23.38 23.28
CA GLU A 329 -25.87 22.56 24.12
C GLU A 329 -25.91 23.07 25.57
N ALA A 330 -24.79 23.53 26.12
CA ALA A 330 -24.73 24.14 27.45
C ALA A 330 -25.56 25.43 27.51
N LEU A 331 -25.39 26.33 26.52
CA LEU A 331 -26.20 27.55 26.41
C LEU A 331 -27.68 27.24 26.26
N ARG A 332 -28.06 26.20 25.53
CA ARG A 332 -29.46 25.77 25.38
C ARG A 332 -30.03 25.20 26.68
N ARG A 333 -29.23 24.42 27.42
CA ARG A 333 -29.64 23.86 28.73
C ARG A 333 -29.83 25.01 29.74
N GLU A 334 -28.88 25.95 29.79
CA GLU A 334 -28.96 27.14 30.65
C GLU A 334 -30.19 28.01 30.30
N PHE A 335 -30.42 28.26 29.00
CA PHE A 335 -31.61 28.99 28.55
C PHE A 335 -32.90 28.30 29.01
N SER A 336 -33.05 26.98 28.81
CA SER A 336 -34.26 26.25 29.21
C SER A 336 -34.49 26.29 30.74
N ALA A 337 -33.41 26.18 31.52
CA ALA A 337 -33.48 26.30 32.98
C ALA A 337 -33.91 27.69 33.41
N ASN A 338 -33.33 28.73 32.81
CA ASN A 338 -33.65 30.14 33.13
C ASN A 338 -35.09 30.47 32.72
N VAL A 339 -35.56 30.02 31.54
CA VAL A 339 -36.97 30.17 31.12
C VAL A 339 -37.91 29.54 32.15
N SER A 340 -37.64 28.31 32.56
CA SER A 340 -38.50 27.62 33.53
C SER A 340 -38.56 28.36 34.87
N HIS A 341 -37.42 28.87 35.31
CA HIS A 341 -37.35 29.63 36.57
C HIS A 341 -38.10 30.97 36.49
N GLU A 342 -37.89 31.75 35.41
CA GLU A 342 -38.50 33.08 35.23
C GLU A 342 -40.01 32.98 34.95
N LEU A 343 -40.53 31.89 34.38
CA LEU A 343 -41.96 31.63 34.25
C LEU A 343 -42.61 31.21 35.59
N LYS A 344 -41.91 30.38 36.38
CA LYS A 344 -42.46 29.85 37.63
C LYS A 344 -42.68 30.92 38.67
N THR A 345 -41.80 31.92 38.75
CA THR A 345 -41.85 32.97 39.75
C THR A 345 -43.14 33.83 39.68
N PRO A 346 -43.51 34.46 38.55
CA PRO A 346 -44.74 35.21 38.43
C PRO A 346 -46.00 34.35 38.59
N LEU A 347 -45.95 33.10 38.03
CA LEU A 347 -47.06 32.17 38.15
C LEU A 347 -47.34 31.78 39.61
N THR A 348 -46.28 31.56 40.42
CA THR A 348 -46.41 31.28 41.86
C THR A 348 -47.01 32.47 42.58
N SER A 349 -46.58 33.74 42.26
CA SER A 349 -47.12 34.97 42.85
C SER A 349 -48.60 35.13 42.50
N ILE A 350 -48.97 34.95 41.20
CA ILE A 350 -50.38 35.07 40.77
C ILE A 350 -51.24 34.03 41.52
N THR A 351 -50.77 32.78 41.57
CA THR A 351 -51.49 31.70 42.24
C THR A 351 -51.66 31.99 43.76
N GLY A 352 -50.57 32.47 44.42
CA GLY A 352 -50.59 32.81 45.83
C GLY A 352 -51.54 33.96 46.16
N PHE A 353 -51.53 35.06 45.39
CA PHE A 353 -52.46 36.17 45.55
C PHE A 353 -53.91 35.70 45.31
N ALA A 354 -54.14 34.91 44.24
CA ALA A 354 -55.47 34.38 43.94
C ALA A 354 -56.00 33.46 45.05
N GLU A 355 -55.13 32.61 45.61
CA GLU A 355 -55.48 31.69 46.72
C GLU A 355 -55.82 32.41 47.97
N LEU A 356 -55.02 33.46 48.39
CA LEU A 356 -55.33 34.30 49.52
C LEU A 356 -56.68 35.06 49.38
N MET A 357 -56.97 35.51 48.15
CA MET A 357 -58.27 36.15 47.86
C MET A 357 -59.42 35.16 47.93
N LYS A 358 -59.23 33.92 47.36
CA LYS A 358 -60.24 32.86 47.39
C LYS A 358 -60.58 32.40 48.80
N GLU A 359 -59.55 32.22 49.65
CA GLU A 359 -59.74 31.81 51.07
C GLU A 359 -60.27 32.96 51.99
N GLY A 360 -60.54 34.16 51.46
CA GLY A 360 -61.06 35.27 52.20
C GLY A 360 -60.05 35.88 53.20
N MET A 361 -58.75 35.58 53.05
CA MET A 361 -57.69 36.08 53.91
C MET A 361 -57.31 37.55 53.63
N VAL A 362 -57.77 38.10 52.50
CA VAL A 362 -57.48 39.48 52.07
C VAL A 362 -58.58 40.44 52.57
N PRO A 363 -58.24 41.51 53.34
CA PRO A 363 -59.19 42.55 53.71
C PRO A 363 -59.82 43.20 52.47
N LYS A 364 -61.10 43.60 52.59
CA LYS A 364 -61.83 44.22 51.46
C LYS A 364 -61.12 45.46 50.90
N GLU A 365 -60.46 46.23 51.73
CA GLU A 365 -59.69 47.42 51.36
C GLU A 365 -58.46 47.12 50.52
N LYS A 366 -57.91 45.93 50.67
CA LYS A 366 -56.71 45.46 49.90
C LYS A 366 -57.03 44.59 48.66
N MET A 367 -58.29 44.27 48.43
CA MET A 367 -58.71 43.45 47.29
C MET A 367 -58.30 44.06 45.96
N GLN A 368 -58.39 45.37 45.82
CA GLN A 368 -57.99 46.07 44.59
C GLN A 368 -56.47 46.08 44.38
N GLU A 369 -55.68 46.13 45.43
CA GLU A 369 -54.22 46.04 45.43
C GLU A 369 -53.80 44.67 44.96
N PHE A 370 -54.33 43.58 45.55
CA PHE A 370 -54.05 42.22 45.19
C PHE A 370 -54.47 41.89 43.72
N SER A 371 -55.63 42.37 43.29
CA SER A 371 -56.09 42.28 41.93
C SER A 371 -55.14 43.01 40.97
N GLY A 372 -54.62 44.13 41.34
CA GLY A 372 -53.59 44.89 40.62
C GLY A 372 -52.25 44.14 40.53
N ASP A 373 -51.89 43.48 41.63
CA ASP A 373 -50.65 42.61 41.62
C ASP A 373 -50.78 41.44 40.69
N ILE A 374 -51.91 40.73 40.72
CA ILE A 374 -52.20 39.66 39.78
C ILE A 374 -52.12 40.14 38.31
N TYR A 375 -52.75 41.29 38.05
CA TYR A 375 -52.73 41.90 36.72
C TYR A 375 -51.29 42.23 36.25
N ARG A 376 -50.47 42.85 37.14
CA ARG A 376 -49.08 43.20 36.84
C ARG A 376 -48.23 41.98 36.54
N GLU A 377 -48.34 40.94 37.40
CA GLU A 377 -47.57 39.72 37.18
C GLU A 377 -48.04 38.94 35.93
N SER A 378 -49.35 38.99 35.63
CA SER A 378 -49.88 38.38 34.37
C SER A 378 -49.36 39.12 33.15
N ARG A 379 -49.33 40.46 33.14
CA ARG A 379 -48.76 41.23 32.03
C ARG A 379 -47.29 40.95 31.86
N ARG A 380 -46.51 40.89 32.94
CA ARG A 380 -45.09 40.54 32.93
C ARG A 380 -44.86 39.16 32.35
N LEU A 381 -45.75 38.18 32.68
CA LEU A 381 -45.64 36.82 32.13
C LEU A 381 -45.91 36.80 30.62
N ILE A 382 -46.88 37.56 30.13
CA ILE A 382 -47.15 37.70 28.69
C ILE A 382 -45.94 38.28 27.97
N ASP A 383 -45.41 39.42 28.49
CA ASP A 383 -44.25 40.08 27.87
C ASP A 383 -43.05 39.14 27.84
N LEU A 384 -42.82 38.31 28.91
CA LEU A 384 -41.76 37.32 28.94
C LEU A 384 -41.97 36.20 27.91
N VAL A 385 -43.20 35.71 27.72
CA VAL A 385 -43.52 34.70 26.72
C VAL A 385 -43.29 35.24 25.30
N ASP A 386 -43.70 36.47 25.04
CA ASP A 386 -43.49 37.14 23.74
C ASP A 386 -41.99 37.29 23.44
N ASP A 387 -41.19 37.74 24.42
CA ASP A 387 -39.74 37.84 24.32
C ASP A 387 -39.09 36.47 23.98
N ILE A 388 -39.53 35.39 24.66
CA ILE A 388 -39.05 34.03 24.44
C ILE A 388 -39.38 33.54 23.01
N ILE A 389 -40.62 33.75 22.54
CA ILE A 389 -41.05 33.36 21.21
C ILE A 389 -40.22 34.08 20.14
N GLN A 390 -39.97 35.37 20.34
CA GLN A 390 -39.16 36.14 19.43
C GLN A 390 -37.71 35.69 19.40
N LEU A 391 -37.11 35.46 20.55
CA LEU A 391 -35.74 34.98 20.64
C LEU A 391 -35.59 33.58 19.99
N SER A 392 -36.58 32.69 20.19
CA SER A 392 -36.61 31.38 19.54
C SER A 392 -36.64 31.48 18.00
N ARG A 393 -37.46 32.43 17.47
CA ARG A 393 -37.53 32.68 16.01
C ARG A 393 -36.20 33.17 15.42
N LEU A 394 -35.45 33.97 16.19
CA LEU A 394 -34.13 34.48 15.80
C LEU A 394 -33.04 33.40 15.85
N ASP A 395 -33.11 32.49 16.84
CA ASP A 395 -32.13 31.43 17.02
C ASP A 395 -32.22 30.32 15.94
N GLU A 396 -33.43 29.96 15.55
CA GLU A 396 -33.62 28.84 14.60
C GLU A 396 -33.20 29.18 13.18
N GLY A 397 -32.96 30.46 12.85
CA GLY A 397 -32.61 30.90 11.48
C GLY A 397 -33.66 30.53 10.40
N THR A 398 -34.79 29.93 10.86
CA THR A 398 -35.86 29.39 10.00
C THR A 398 -36.91 30.44 9.64
N ALA A 399 -36.92 31.59 10.32
CA ALA A 399 -37.78 32.68 9.94
C ALA A 399 -37.31 33.28 8.62
N ASN A 400 -38.06 33.03 7.55
CA ASN A 400 -37.89 33.68 6.25
C ASN A 400 -38.21 35.19 6.37
N PHE A 401 -37.34 35.92 7.09
CA PHE A 401 -37.46 37.37 7.15
C PHE A 401 -37.06 37.97 5.81
N THR A 402 -37.97 38.66 5.17
CA THR A 402 -37.66 39.40 3.95
C THR A 402 -37.03 40.74 4.31
N LYS A 403 -35.76 40.93 3.93
CA LYS A 403 -35.11 42.23 4.07
C LYS A 403 -35.72 43.21 3.08
N THR A 404 -36.13 44.35 3.58
CA THR A 404 -36.66 45.47 2.78
C THR A 404 -35.78 46.71 2.98
N SER A 405 -36.03 47.77 2.21
CA SER A 405 -35.37 49.07 2.42
C SER A 405 -36.07 49.80 3.58
N VAL A 406 -35.42 49.90 4.70
CA VAL A 406 -35.98 50.52 5.91
C VAL A 406 -35.26 51.83 6.21
N ASP A 407 -36.00 52.92 6.37
CA ASP A 407 -35.48 54.19 6.81
C ASP A 407 -35.44 54.21 8.34
N LEU A 408 -34.22 54.09 8.90
CA LEU A 408 -34.03 54.04 10.35
C LEU A 408 -34.45 55.35 11.08
N TYR A 409 -34.36 56.50 10.42
CA TYR A 409 -34.79 57.76 11.04
C TYR A 409 -36.31 57.77 11.22
N VAL A 410 -37.08 57.40 10.21
CA VAL A 410 -38.54 57.31 10.28
C VAL A 410 -38.96 56.26 11.31
N LEU A 411 -38.34 55.10 11.28
CA LEU A 411 -38.66 54.02 12.20
C LEU A 411 -38.34 54.40 13.65
N ALA A 412 -37.18 55.00 13.93
CA ALA A 412 -36.81 55.46 15.24
C ALA A 412 -37.81 56.55 15.74
N GLY A 413 -38.21 57.47 14.85
CA GLY A 413 -39.22 58.49 15.20
C GLY A 413 -40.55 57.89 15.65
N SER A 414 -41.04 56.86 14.95
CA SER A 414 -42.28 56.13 15.28
C SER A 414 -42.21 55.46 16.66
N VAL A 415 -41.07 54.81 16.98
CA VAL A 415 -40.84 54.18 18.28
C VAL A 415 -40.77 55.20 19.40
N ILE A 416 -40.08 56.33 19.19
CA ILE A 416 -39.96 57.39 20.18
C ILE A 416 -41.31 57.96 20.50
N GLU A 417 -42.17 58.24 19.50
CA GLU A 417 -43.52 58.72 19.72
C GLU A 417 -44.35 57.72 20.55
N SER A 418 -44.20 56.43 20.36
CA SER A 418 -44.90 55.42 21.17
C SER A 418 -44.42 55.37 22.62
N LEU A 419 -43.14 55.67 22.88
CA LEU A 419 -42.54 55.68 24.20
C LEU A 419 -42.69 57.04 24.96
N ARG A 420 -43.07 58.15 24.28
CA ARG A 420 -43.23 59.47 24.84
C ARG A 420 -44.14 59.53 26.09
N PRO A 421 -45.30 58.83 26.11
CA PRO A 421 -46.14 58.81 27.28
C PRO A 421 -45.52 58.09 28.49
N VAL A 422 -44.69 57.09 28.23
CA VAL A 422 -43.96 56.31 29.25
C VAL A 422 -42.86 57.18 29.86
N ALA A 423 -42.06 57.84 29.02
CA ALA A 423 -41.00 58.74 29.45
C ALA A 423 -41.56 59.93 30.28
N GLN A 424 -42.65 60.54 29.84
CA GLN A 424 -43.32 61.65 30.61
C GLN A 424 -43.78 61.22 32.00
N ARG A 425 -44.29 59.97 32.14
CA ARG A 425 -44.69 59.45 33.47
C ARG A 425 -43.52 59.25 34.42
N GLN A 426 -42.33 59.09 33.92
CA GLN A 426 -41.11 58.90 34.68
C GLN A 426 -40.25 60.15 34.76
N ASP A 427 -40.79 61.32 34.32
CA ASP A 427 -40.08 62.59 34.27
C ASP A 427 -38.79 62.56 33.44
N ILE A 428 -38.84 61.89 32.30
CA ILE A 428 -37.66 61.70 31.39
C ILE A 428 -37.89 62.54 30.13
N THR A 429 -36.90 63.30 29.71
CA THR A 429 -36.90 64.07 28.47
C THR A 429 -36.35 63.19 27.32
N LEU A 430 -37.16 63.05 26.26
CA LEU A 430 -36.68 62.36 25.03
C LEU A 430 -36.27 63.42 23.99
N THR A 431 -35.02 63.28 23.48
CA THR A 431 -34.51 64.15 22.42
C THR A 431 -34.16 63.23 21.20
N PHE A 432 -34.60 63.68 20.00
CA PHE A 432 -34.38 62.96 18.78
C PHE A 432 -33.73 63.87 17.74
N SER A 433 -32.63 63.36 17.09
CA SER A 433 -31.87 64.11 16.11
C SER A 433 -31.32 63.17 15.04
N GLY A 434 -30.99 63.69 13.87
CA GLY A 434 -30.35 62.86 12.82
C GLY A 434 -30.84 63.20 11.43
N GLN A 435 -30.62 62.24 10.52
CA GLN A 435 -30.97 62.33 9.13
C GLN A 435 -31.58 61.03 8.62
N HIS A 436 -32.34 61.10 7.52
CA HIS A 436 -32.84 59.91 6.82
C HIS A 436 -31.69 58.99 6.41
N ALA A 437 -31.77 57.74 6.80
CA ALA A 437 -30.77 56.73 6.52
C ALA A 437 -31.47 55.41 6.22
N VAL A 438 -31.38 54.97 4.96
CA VAL A 438 -32.02 53.75 4.49
C VAL A 438 -31.03 52.60 4.52
N ILE A 439 -31.41 51.54 5.21
CA ILE A 439 -30.62 50.29 5.28
C ILE A 439 -31.44 49.07 4.80
N PRO A 440 -30.81 48.05 4.23
CA PRO A 440 -31.47 46.77 3.99
C PRO A 440 -31.69 46.04 5.32
N GLY A 441 -32.94 45.86 5.70
CA GLY A 441 -33.24 45.26 7.02
C GLY A 441 -34.64 44.68 7.12
N VAL A 442 -34.91 44.05 8.24
CA VAL A 442 -36.23 43.56 8.65
C VAL A 442 -36.84 44.59 9.57
N GLU A 443 -37.87 45.32 9.10
CA GLU A 443 -38.46 46.42 9.81
C GLU A 443 -38.87 46.06 11.25
N GLN A 444 -39.52 44.92 11.45
CA GLN A 444 -39.98 44.44 12.74
C GLN A 444 -38.80 44.23 13.72
N LEU A 445 -37.69 43.64 13.30
CA LEU A 445 -36.51 43.40 14.14
C LEU A 445 -35.79 44.72 14.48
N LEU A 446 -35.73 45.63 13.54
CA LEU A 446 -35.14 46.95 13.74
C LEU A 446 -36.01 47.79 14.69
N GLN A 447 -37.33 47.76 14.54
CA GLN A 447 -38.28 48.43 15.42
C GLN A 447 -38.11 47.95 16.86
N GLU A 448 -38.01 46.65 17.06
CA GLU A 448 -37.86 46.05 18.38
C GLU A 448 -36.50 46.35 19.01
N MET A 449 -35.43 46.34 18.23
CA MET A 449 -34.10 46.76 18.68
C MET A 449 -34.13 48.19 19.20
N ILE A 450 -34.74 49.12 18.44
CA ILE A 450 -34.86 50.51 18.83
C ILE A 450 -35.73 50.63 20.09
N TYR A 451 -36.84 49.88 20.14
CA TYR A 451 -37.75 49.89 21.30
C TYR A 451 -37.01 49.42 22.57
N ASN A 452 -36.32 48.28 22.52
CA ASN A 452 -35.58 47.73 23.68
C ASN A 452 -34.46 48.66 24.16
N LEU A 453 -33.74 49.31 23.24
CA LEU A 453 -32.73 50.31 23.61
C LEU A 453 -33.34 51.50 24.30
N CYS A 454 -34.42 52.05 23.73
CA CYS A 454 -35.09 53.24 24.29
C CYS A 454 -35.82 52.91 25.61
N ASP A 455 -36.52 51.79 25.69
CA ASP A 455 -37.23 51.37 26.92
C ASP A 455 -36.24 51.12 28.06
N ASN A 456 -35.09 50.49 27.82
CA ASN A 456 -34.04 50.36 28.83
C ASN A 456 -33.47 51.70 29.25
N ALA A 457 -33.21 52.63 28.31
CA ALA A 457 -32.72 53.96 28.60
C ALA A 457 -33.70 54.80 29.43
N ILE A 458 -35.02 54.57 29.29
CA ILE A 458 -36.05 55.16 30.09
C ILE A 458 -36.15 54.50 31.47
N LYS A 459 -36.24 53.17 31.51
CA LYS A 459 -36.42 52.39 32.76
C LYS A 459 -35.31 52.55 33.77
N TYR A 460 -34.04 52.64 33.30
CA TYR A 460 -32.87 52.77 34.16
C TYR A 460 -32.33 54.18 34.27
N ASN A 461 -33.16 55.17 33.90
CA ASN A 461 -32.81 56.60 34.08
C ASN A 461 -33.09 57.08 35.47
N VAL A 462 -32.66 58.31 35.76
CA VAL A 462 -32.94 59.02 36.97
C VAL A 462 -34.08 60.04 36.71
N PRO A 463 -34.95 60.38 37.72
CA PRO A 463 -35.96 61.40 37.54
C PRO A 463 -35.36 62.75 37.09
N GLY A 464 -35.96 63.39 36.10
CA GLY A 464 -35.43 64.61 35.47
C GLY A 464 -34.33 64.38 34.46
N GLY A 465 -34.00 63.07 34.16
CA GLY A 465 -32.97 62.69 33.21
C GLY A 465 -33.36 62.87 31.74
N ASN A 466 -32.40 62.56 30.85
CA ASN A 466 -32.55 62.73 29.43
C ASN A 466 -32.19 61.43 28.72
N VAL A 467 -32.90 61.10 27.62
CA VAL A 467 -32.54 60.08 26.66
C VAL A 467 -32.38 60.71 25.27
N ALA A 468 -31.17 60.66 24.72
CA ALA A 468 -30.87 61.21 23.40
C ALA A 468 -30.75 60.11 22.40
N ILE A 469 -31.66 60.10 21.44
CA ILE A 469 -31.65 59.11 20.33
C ILE A 469 -31.16 59.85 19.08
N SER A 470 -30.30 59.23 18.33
CA SER A 470 -29.80 59.81 17.09
C SER A 470 -29.54 58.75 15.99
N VAL A 471 -29.80 59.16 14.75
CA VAL A 471 -29.54 58.36 13.55
C VAL A 471 -28.67 59.18 12.60
N TRP A 472 -27.44 58.71 12.35
CA TRP A 472 -26.49 59.39 11.46
C TRP A 472 -25.89 58.45 10.47
N GLN A 473 -25.66 58.93 9.25
CA GLN A 473 -24.95 58.18 8.21
C GLN A 473 -23.62 58.87 7.90
N ASN A 474 -22.53 58.14 8.09
CA ASN A 474 -21.17 58.56 7.75
C ASN A 474 -20.61 57.61 6.70
N GLY A 475 -20.62 58.06 5.42
CA GLY A 475 -20.19 57.21 4.31
C GLY A 475 -20.99 55.89 4.22
N PRO A 476 -20.33 54.73 4.27
CA PRO A 476 -21.01 53.43 4.16
C PRO A 476 -21.64 52.96 5.50
N THR A 477 -21.42 53.69 6.61
CA THR A 477 -21.87 53.24 7.92
C THR A 477 -23.03 54.10 8.40
N THR A 478 -24.14 53.46 8.76
CA THR A 478 -25.28 54.10 9.44
C THR A 478 -25.22 53.75 10.93
N THR A 479 -25.26 54.74 11.80
CA THR A 479 -25.20 54.58 13.26
C THR A 479 -26.51 54.99 13.86
N LEU A 480 -27.13 54.06 14.62
CA LEU A 480 -28.20 54.35 15.57
C LEU A 480 -27.55 54.47 16.96
N SER A 481 -27.73 55.57 17.65
CA SER A 481 -27.19 55.75 19.00
C SER A 481 -28.30 56.14 19.98
N VAL A 482 -28.29 55.50 21.15
CA VAL A 482 -29.16 55.82 22.30
C VAL A 482 -28.25 56.10 23.48
N VAL A 483 -28.40 57.34 24.06
CA VAL A 483 -27.60 57.84 25.19
C VAL A 483 -28.53 58.26 26.29
N ASP A 484 -28.36 57.70 27.47
CA ASP A 484 -29.13 58.09 28.68
C ASP A 484 -28.22 58.70 29.75
N THR A 485 -28.83 59.38 30.67
CA THR A 485 -28.21 60.00 31.88
C THR A 485 -28.52 59.23 33.16
N GLY A 486 -28.81 57.90 32.98
CA GLY A 486 -29.26 57.05 34.07
C GLY A 486 -28.18 56.56 35.02
N ILE A 487 -28.48 55.43 35.69
CA ILE A 487 -27.61 54.86 36.74
C ILE A 487 -26.28 54.29 36.18
N GLY A 488 -26.18 54.08 34.86
CA GLY A 488 -25.04 53.48 34.26
C GLY A 488 -24.89 51.96 34.59
N ILE A 489 -23.87 51.34 34.03
CA ILE A 489 -23.59 49.89 34.15
C ILE A 489 -22.20 49.71 34.77
N PRO A 490 -22.06 48.94 35.87
CA PRO A 490 -20.77 48.65 36.47
C PRO A 490 -19.82 47.94 35.44
N TYR A 491 -18.53 48.24 35.49
CA TYR A 491 -17.54 47.74 34.54
C TYR A 491 -17.49 46.22 34.48
N ALA A 492 -17.68 45.53 35.62
CA ALA A 492 -17.68 44.07 35.68
C ALA A 492 -18.84 43.42 34.91
N ASP A 493 -19.94 44.15 34.72
CA ASP A 493 -21.19 43.65 34.14
C ASP A 493 -21.34 44.00 32.65
N GLN A 494 -20.55 44.96 32.12
CA GLN A 494 -20.70 45.47 30.76
C GLN A 494 -20.52 44.42 29.66
N SER A 495 -19.67 43.42 29.89
CA SER A 495 -19.51 42.29 28.95
C SER A 495 -20.69 41.33 28.96
N ARG A 496 -21.45 41.32 30.07
CA ARG A 496 -22.51 40.34 30.35
C ARG A 496 -23.92 40.85 30.11
N VAL A 497 -24.13 42.14 30.04
CA VAL A 497 -25.49 42.72 29.89
C VAL A 497 -26.22 42.31 28.62
N PHE A 498 -25.51 41.75 27.63
CA PHE A 498 -26.08 41.16 26.41
C PHE A 498 -26.32 39.65 26.51
N GLU A 499 -26.01 39.03 27.68
CA GLU A 499 -26.36 37.63 27.95
C GLU A 499 -27.87 37.52 28.25
N ARG A 500 -28.47 36.37 27.92
CA ARG A 500 -29.89 36.11 28.13
C ARG A 500 -30.19 36.01 29.63
N PHE A 501 -31.29 36.63 30.07
CA PHE A 501 -31.70 36.68 31.48
C PHE A 501 -30.70 37.33 32.42
N TYR A 502 -29.65 37.98 31.91
CA TYR A 502 -28.69 38.66 32.75
C TYR A 502 -29.23 39.97 33.28
N ARG A 503 -29.03 40.26 34.56
CA ARG A 503 -29.43 41.47 35.25
C ARG A 503 -28.37 41.84 36.28
N VAL A 504 -27.95 43.10 36.29
CA VAL A 504 -26.90 43.60 37.18
C VAL A 504 -27.32 43.47 38.66
N ASP A 505 -28.59 43.72 38.99
CA ASP A 505 -29.14 43.61 40.37
C ASP A 505 -30.51 42.93 40.33
N LYS A 506 -30.62 41.69 40.92
CA LYS A 506 -31.85 40.91 40.99
C LYS A 506 -32.87 41.49 42.04
N SER A 507 -32.43 42.29 43.01
CA SER A 507 -33.26 42.77 44.09
C SER A 507 -34.03 44.10 43.74
N HIS A 508 -33.35 45.08 43.18
CA HIS A 508 -33.97 46.37 42.76
C HIS A 508 -34.77 46.24 41.46
N SER A 509 -34.43 45.26 40.64
CA SER A 509 -35.03 45.06 39.34
C SER A 509 -36.42 44.42 39.36
N LYS A 510 -36.94 43.97 40.53
CA LYS A 510 -38.35 43.61 40.71
C LYS A 510 -39.31 44.80 40.67
N GLU A 511 -38.86 45.97 41.14
CA GLU A 511 -39.65 47.20 41.12
C GLU A 511 -39.66 47.84 39.72
N VAL A 512 -38.56 47.76 38.96
CA VAL A 512 -38.39 48.40 37.64
C VAL A 512 -38.99 47.57 36.51
N GLY A 513 -39.19 46.26 36.70
CA GLY A 513 -39.82 45.36 35.75
C GLY A 513 -38.97 45.14 34.46
N GLY A 514 -38.39 44.01 34.32
CA GLY A 514 -37.65 43.61 33.07
C GLY A 514 -37.44 42.11 32.99
N THR A 515 -37.44 41.56 31.79
CA THR A 515 -37.27 40.13 31.52
C THR A 515 -35.80 39.69 31.50
N GLY A 516 -34.87 40.64 31.34
CA GLY A 516 -33.45 40.38 31.11
C GLY A 516 -33.17 39.84 29.66
N LEU A 517 -34.17 39.93 28.80
CA LEU A 517 -34.05 39.49 27.40
C LEU A 517 -33.84 40.65 26.43
N GLY A 518 -34.24 41.86 26.74
CA GLY A 518 -34.25 43.01 25.83
C GLY A 518 -32.89 43.29 25.16
N LEU A 519 -31.78 43.38 25.92
CA LEU A 519 -30.46 43.62 25.34
C LEU A 519 -29.94 42.40 24.57
N SER A 520 -30.33 41.17 24.92
CA SER A 520 -30.01 39.99 24.13
C SER A 520 -30.77 40.00 22.80
N ILE A 521 -32.01 40.47 22.75
CA ILE A 521 -32.76 40.67 21.49
C ILE A 521 -32.06 41.75 20.63
N VAL A 522 -31.60 42.85 21.22
CA VAL A 522 -30.80 43.87 20.52
C VAL A 522 -29.55 43.24 19.87
N LYS A 523 -28.82 42.41 20.61
CA LYS A 523 -27.63 41.70 20.10
C LYS A 523 -27.95 40.77 18.93
N HIS A 524 -29.00 39.97 19.04
CA HIS A 524 -29.41 39.05 17.97
C HIS A 524 -29.91 39.81 16.73
N ALA A 525 -30.70 40.86 16.90
CA ALA A 525 -31.14 41.70 15.80
C ALA A 525 -29.98 42.42 15.11
N ALA A 526 -29.00 42.92 15.85
CA ALA A 526 -27.79 43.51 15.28
C ALA A 526 -26.96 42.47 14.50
N GLN A 527 -26.75 41.28 15.07
CA GLN A 527 -26.05 40.18 14.40
C GLN A 527 -26.73 39.74 13.09
N TYR A 528 -28.07 39.63 13.09
CA TYR A 528 -28.85 39.32 11.89
C TYR A 528 -28.65 40.35 10.76
N HIS A 529 -28.47 41.61 11.11
CA HIS A 529 -28.22 42.71 10.19
C HIS A 529 -26.72 42.94 9.90
N GLY A 530 -25.80 42.16 10.49
CA GLY A 530 -24.35 42.34 10.34
C GLY A 530 -23.84 43.63 11.00
N ALA A 531 -24.59 44.18 11.97
CA ALA A 531 -24.23 45.40 12.65
C ALA A 531 -23.34 45.13 13.87
N LYS A 532 -22.51 46.10 14.24
CA LYS A 532 -21.68 46.09 15.45
C LYS A 532 -22.29 46.95 16.54
N ILE A 533 -22.32 46.43 17.78
CA ILE A 533 -22.77 47.16 18.96
C ILE A 533 -21.55 47.69 19.71
N GLU A 534 -21.59 48.96 20.08
CA GLU A 534 -20.63 49.60 20.96
C GLU A 534 -21.35 50.08 22.22
N LEU A 535 -20.84 49.71 23.40
CA LEU A 535 -21.34 50.09 24.70
C LEU A 535 -20.29 50.95 25.40
N LYS A 536 -20.72 52.12 25.90
CA LYS A 536 -19.94 52.96 26.79
C LYS A 536 -20.84 53.38 27.98
N SER A 537 -20.41 53.00 29.16
CA SER A 537 -21.20 53.31 30.37
C SER A 537 -20.30 53.57 31.57
N ASP A 538 -20.63 54.60 32.32
CA ASP A 538 -19.99 54.92 33.60
C ASP A 538 -21.04 54.86 34.71
N PRO A 539 -20.78 54.15 35.81
CA PRO A 539 -21.71 54.18 36.97
C PRO A 539 -22.04 55.58 37.45
N GLY A 540 -23.33 55.92 37.55
CA GLY A 540 -23.85 57.22 37.95
C GLY A 540 -23.78 58.30 36.87
N LYS A 541 -23.35 58.02 35.64
CA LYS A 541 -23.29 59.03 34.57
C LYS A 541 -24.12 58.66 33.34
N GLY A 542 -24.68 57.44 33.31
CA GLY A 542 -25.51 56.96 32.22
C GLY A 542 -24.83 55.98 31.28
N THR A 543 -25.55 55.64 30.22
CA THR A 543 -25.13 54.64 29.25
C THR A 543 -25.29 55.15 27.81
N ALA A 544 -24.35 54.88 26.96
CA ALA A 544 -24.41 55.12 25.52
C ALA A 544 -24.25 53.76 24.76
N ILE A 545 -25.27 53.39 23.98
CA ILE A 545 -25.24 52.23 23.11
C ILE A 545 -25.36 52.69 21.66
N ALA A 546 -24.39 52.34 20.84
CA ALA A 546 -24.39 52.63 19.41
C ALA A 546 -24.44 51.34 18.61
N VAL A 547 -25.31 51.25 17.60
CA VAL A 547 -25.42 50.15 16.66
C VAL A 547 -25.00 50.64 15.28
N ASN A 548 -23.90 50.09 14.79
CA ASN A 548 -23.25 50.50 13.53
C ASN A 548 -23.60 49.52 12.42
N PHE A 549 -24.40 49.92 11.47
CA PHE A 549 -24.76 49.16 10.27
C PHE A 549 -23.81 49.56 9.15
N THR A 550 -23.04 48.60 8.62
CA THR A 550 -22.17 48.85 7.49
C THR A 550 -22.86 48.34 6.22
N ALA A 551 -22.98 49.18 5.20
CA ALA A 551 -23.50 48.74 3.93
C ALA A 551 -22.64 47.59 3.38
N ALA A 552 -23.25 46.45 3.09
CA ALA A 552 -22.56 45.37 2.39
C ALA A 552 -22.07 45.91 1.04
N LYS A 553 -20.77 45.72 0.75
CA LYS A 553 -20.18 46.05 -0.55
C LYS A 553 -20.78 45.20 -1.66
#